data_ab19ee9e7940e7324f1a2cab934dd553
#
_entry.id   ab19ee9e7940e7324f1a2cab934dd553
#
_cell.length_a   1.000
_cell.length_b   1.000
_cell.length_c   1.000
_cell.angle_alpha   90.00
_cell.angle_beta   90.00
_cell.angle_gamma   90.00
#
_symmetry.space_group_name_H-M   'P 1'
#
loop_
_entity.id
_entity.type
_entity.pdbx_description
1 polymer ?
#
loop_
_entity_poly.entity_id
_entity_poly.type
_entity_poly.pdbx_seq_one_letter_code
_entity_poly.pdbx_strand_id
1 'polypeptide(L)'
;MNPTYYPVEAMTPFAESLLWQINREYYQHVGIEAWTSGLVPHHLTSNAMVGKTYASLILGLLTDLALQGKNKEKVYIVELGAGHGRLGFYILQELEIMAEQSAIELPPYCYVLSDIVQKNLDFFDDHENFQGYFQKGQLDLAYLDAMGDEDIVLVKSGVVLSKGILHQPVVVIANYFFDSIPQHLFYLSQGTVASCQVALDADVPVEEVAAGTLLPHLRLRYATRPSTLPYFNDDIPDQVLASYAQTMQETCLLLPLAGMRCLTRMRQLSTAGAMVLTMDKGNHLAPLLDHRPMPDYVTHGSFSLNVNYHALAQYTELTGGNALFPEASNFNLELGCLLWLGDTNGWKSTLAAYTRFVDDYGPDDFFSLTRMVYPLADQLTLRDTIALLRLSGYDTVFFINLLPWFKQQVKQVTYAERSRISETLHKIWKRYFHLNDTLDLAFEMAGIFYDLGYYDHALLFFGHSEKRFGASEDSRYNTALCLYQLRRDEELIRLIDTTLIEYPHFVRMEELKKLEL
;
A
#
# COMPACT_ATOMS: atom_id res chain seq x y z
N MET A 1 -10.34 -41.65 5.09
CA MET A 1 -11.00 -41.27 6.34
C MET A 1 -11.61 -39.90 6.09
N ASN A 2 -12.86 -39.67 6.48
CA ASN A 2 -13.41 -38.32 6.43
C ASN A 2 -12.60 -37.45 7.43
N PRO A 3 -12.20 -36.22 7.06
CA PRO A 3 -11.51 -35.36 7.99
C PRO A 3 -12.40 -35.09 9.22
N THR A 4 -11.82 -35.13 10.41
CA THR A 4 -12.52 -34.77 11.64
C THR A 4 -12.49 -33.25 11.71
N TYR A 5 -13.66 -32.63 11.94
CA TYR A 5 -13.77 -31.19 12.12
C TYR A 5 -14.16 -30.87 13.55
N TYR A 6 -13.57 -29.82 14.08
CA TYR A 6 -13.79 -29.31 15.43
C TYR A 6 -14.61 -28.02 15.34
N PRO A 7 -15.77 -27.92 16.03
CA PRO A 7 -16.60 -26.72 15.99
C PRO A 7 -15.88 -25.55 16.67
N VAL A 8 -15.77 -24.42 15.96
CA VAL A 8 -15.19 -23.17 16.47
C VAL A 8 -16.29 -22.17 16.81
N GLU A 9 -17.27 -22.03 15.92
CA GLU A 9 -18.39 -21.10 16.10
C GLU A 9 -19.69 -21.71 15.59
N ALA A 10 -20.78 -21.54 16.37
CA ALA A 10 -22.13 -21.88 15.92
C ALA A 10 -22.64 -20.90 14.84
N MET A 11 -23.78 -21.19 14.22
CA MET A 11 -24.40 -20.30 13.22
C MET A 11 -24.66 -18.91 13.80
N THR A 12 -23.93 -17.91 13.29
CA THR A 12 -23.92 -16.51 13.71
C THR A 12 -24.09 -15.62 12.47
N PRO A 13 -24.73 -14.43 12.55
CA PRO A 13 -24.79 -13.50 11.43
C PRO A 13 -23.38 -13.22 10.88
N PHE A 14 -23.21 -13.23 9.56
CA PHE A 14 -21.89 -13.18 8.94
C PHE A 14 -21.04 -11.99 9.42
N ALA A 15 -21.66 -10.80 9.59
CA ALA A 15 -20.96 -9.60 10.06
C ALA A 15 -20.53 -9.66 11.55
N GLU A 16 -21.08 -10.59 12.32
CA GLU A 16 -20.82 -10.75 13.77
C GLU A 16 -19.92 -11.97 14.06
N SER A 17 -19.54 -12.73 13.02
CA SER A 17 -18.74 -13.95 13.16
C SER A 17 -17.36 -13.68 13.76
N LEU A 18 -16.88 -14.63 14.56
CA LEU A 18 -15.51 -14.68 15.08
C LEU A 18 -14.45 -14.61 13.97
N LEU A 19 -14.81 -14.94 12.73
CA LEU A 19 -13.94 -14.85 11.57
C LEU A 19 -13.24 -13.47 11.48
N TRP A 20 -13.99 -12.39 11.71
CA TRP A 20 -13.47 -11.03 11.67
C TRP A 20 -12.53 -10.72 12.84
N GLN A 21 -12.84 -11.24 14.02
CA GLN A 21 -11.95 -11.13 15.17
C GLN A 21 -10.65 -11.89 14.94
N ILE A 22 -10.71 -13.13 14.45
CA ILE A 22 -9.53 -13.96 14.14
C ILE A 22 -8.65 -13.26 13.09
N ASN A 23 -9.24 -12.63 12.07
CA ASN A 23 -8.51 -11.85 11.08
C ASN A 23 -7.79 -10.64 11.70
N ARG A 24 -8.47 -9.93 12.59
CA ARG A 24 -7.88 -8.81 13.33
C ARG A 24 -6.73 -9.26 14.25
N GLU A 25 -6.92 -10.35 14.97
CA GLU A 25 -5.91 -10.95 15.85
C GLU A 25 -4.66 -11.41 15.07
N TYR A 26 -4.83 -11.92 13.84
CA TYR A 26 -3.71 -12.23 12.94
C TYR A 26 -2.82 -10.99 12.75
N TYR A 27 -3.37 -9.86 12.33
CA TYR A 27 -2.60 -8.64 12.12
C TYR A 27 -1.98 -8.11 13.42
N GLN A 28 -2.71 -8.15 14.54
CA GLN A 28 -2.19 -7.71 15.84
C GLN A 28 -1.03 -8.58 16.33
N HIS A 29 -1.07 -9.88 16.02
CA HIS A 29 0.00 -10.80 16.42
C HIS A 29 1.22 -10.67 15.51
N VAL A 30 1.02 -10.70 14.21
CA VAL A 30 2.09 -10.73 13.20
C VAL A 30 2.69 -9.32 12.97
N GLY A 31 1.86 -8.28 12.95
CA GLY A 31 2.31 -6.91 12.69
C GLY A 31 3.00 -6.79 11.34
N ILE A 32 4.12 -6.07 11.30
CA ILE A 32 4.89 -5.81 10.08
C ILE A 32 5.33 -7.09 9.34
N GLU A 33 5.50 -8.19 10.05
CA GLU A 33 5.92 -9.47 9.47
C GLU A 33 4.87 -10.06 8.52
N ALA A 34 3.60 -9.64 8.61
CA ALA A 34 2.56 -10.05 7.66
C ALA A 34 2.96 -9.75 6.20
N TRP A 35 3.67 -8.66 5.99
CA TRP A 35 4.11 -8.21 4.66
C TRP A 35 5.55 -8.60 4.33
N THR A 36 6.46 -8.61 5.30
CA THR A 36 7.88 -8.95 5.07
C THR A 36 8.07 -10.43 4.75
N SER A 37 7.19 -11.30 5.24
CA SER A 37 7.18 -12.73 4.90
C SER A 37 6.69 -13.02 3.46
N GLY A 38 6.08 -12.04 2.79
CA GLY A 38 5.46 -12.21 1.47
C GLY A 38 4.14 -12.99 1.47
N LEU A 39 3.59 -13.32 2.65
CA LEU A 39 2.32 -14.03 2.76
C LEU A 39 1.14 -13.15 2.37
N VAL A 40 1.10 -11.90 2.83
CA VAL A 40 0.06 -10.92 2.49
C VAL A 40 0.49 -10.14 1.25
N PRO A 41 -0.25 -10.23 0.12
CA PRO A 41 0.04 -9.43 -1.07
C PRO A 41 -0.13 -7.94 -0.78
N HIS A 42 0.88 -7.13 -1.08
CA HIS A 42 0.84 -5.68 -0.82
C HIS A 42 1.38 -4.82 -1.97
N HIS A 43 2.19 -5.42 -2.87
CA HIS A 43 2.86 -4.64 -3.91
C HIS A 43 1.88 -3.98 -4.89
N LEU A 44 0.74 -4.60 -5.16
CA LEU A 44 -0.26 -4.08 -6.10
C LEU A 44 -0.85 -2.73 -5.65
N THR A 45 -1.02 -2.50 -4.35
CA THR A 45 -1.60 -1.25 -3.82
C THR A 45 -0.57 -0.32 -3.17
N SER A 46 0.69 -0.76 -3.00
CA SER A 46 1.73 0.01 -2.32
C SER A 46 3.01 0.08 -3.14
N ASN A 47 2.96 0.70 -4.30
CA ASN A 47 4.08 0.92 -5.19
C ASN A 47 4.15 2.39 -5.63
N ALA A 48 5.25 2.75 -6.30
CA ALA A 48 5.49 4.11 -6.74
C ALA A 48 4.42 4.65 -7.70
N MET A 49 3.78 3.79 -8.50
CA MET A 49 2.73 4.20 -9.44
C MET A 49 1.44 4.59 -8.71
N VAL A 50 0.98 3.78 -7.75
CA VAL A 50 -0.17 4.11 -6.91
C VAL A 50 0.11 5.37 -6.09
N GLY A 51 1.30 5.46 -5.48
CA GLY A 51 1.72 6.64 -4.73
C GLY A 51 1.66 7.93 -5.56
N LYS A 52 2.15 7.88 -6.81
CA LYS A 52 2.07 9.00 -7.75
C LYS A 52 0.64 9.35 -8.15
N THR A 53 -0.20 8.36 -8.40
CA THR A 53 -1.62 8.57 -8.73
C THR A 53 -2.33 9.29 -7.58
N TYR A 54 -2.18 8.78 -6.36
CA TYR A 54 -2.83 9.39 -5.18
C TYR A 54 -2.27 10.78 -4.88
N ALA A 55 -0.96 10.96 -4.94
CA ALA A 55 -0.34 12.29 -4.77
C ALA A 55 -0.85 13.29 -5.81
N SER A 56 -1.10 12.86 -7.07
CA SER A 56 -1.65 13.73 -8.12
C SER A 56 -3.09 14.15 -7.83
N LEU A 57 -3.92 13.24 -7.32
CA LEU A 57 -5.30 13.54 -6.90
C LEU A 57 -5.32 14.50 -5.70
N ILE A 58 -4.47 14.25 -4.70
CA ILE A 58 -4.33 15.11 -3.53
C ILE A 58 -3.80 16.48 -3.93
N LEU A 59 -2.81 16.55 -4.81
CA LEU A 59 -2.31 17.84 -5.33
C LEU A 59 -3.42 18.60 -6.07
N GLY A 60 -4.28 17.91 -6.82
CA GLY A 60 -5.45 18.51 -7.44
C GLY A 60 -6.35 19.20 -6.41
N LEU A 61 -6.65 18.51 -5.30
CA LEU A 61 -7.43 19.07 -4.19
C LEU A 61 -6.72 20.28 -3.55
N LEU A 62 -5.43 20.17 -3.24
CA LEU A 62 -4.65 21.26 -2.66
C LEU A 62 -4.60 22.48 -3.60
N THR A 63 -4.49 22.23 -4.91
CA THR A 63 -4.52 23.27 -5.94
C THR A 63 -5.87 23.99 -5.98
N ASP A 64 -6.97 23.26 -5.97
CA ASP A 64 -8.32 23.83 -5.96
C ASP A 64 -8.56 24.64 -4.68
N LEU A 65 -8.10 24.18 -3.51
CA LEU A 65 -8.15 24.93 -2.25
C LEU A 65 -7.35 26.23 -2.33
N ALA A 66 -6.14 26.18 -2.88
CA ALA A 66 -5.31 27.37 -3.05
C ALA A 66 -5.97 28.42 -3.97
N LEU A 67 -6.56 27.96 -5.09
CA LEU A 67 -7.31 28.81 -6.03
C LEU A 67 -8.57 29.43 -5.39
N GLN A 68 -9.14 28.77 -4.38
CA GLN A 68 -10.25 29.31 -3.57
C GLN A 68 -9.77 30.23 -2.45
N GLY A 69 -8.47 30.49 -2.32
CA GLY A 69 -7.88 31.31 -1.24
C GLY A 69 -7.83 30.60 0.12
N LYS A 70 -7.96 29.28 0.15
CA LYS A 70 -7.94 28.43 1.35
C LYS A 70 -6.57 27.77 1.56
N ASN A 71 -5.49 28.56 1.48
CA ASN A 71 -4.11 28.04 1.51
C ASN A 71 -3.40 28.17 2.87
N LYS A 72 -4.10 28.62 3.93
CA LYS A 72 -3.47 28.85 5.24
C LYS A 72 -3.67 27.72 6.24
N GLU A 73 -4.78 27.04 6.17
CA GLU A 73 -5.11 25.97 7.11
C GLU A 73 -4.61 24.62 6.61
N LYS A 74 -4.20 23.77 7.56
CA LYS A 74 -3.61 22.46 7.26
C LYS A 74 -4.67 21.47 6.79
N VAL A 75 -4.37 20.75 5.71
CA VAL A 75 -5.13 19.60 5.23
C VAL A 75 -4.58 18.33 5.87
N TYR A 76 -5.42 17.53 6.49
CA TYR A 76 -5.04 16.22 7.03
C TYR A 76 -5.36 15.11 6.04
N ILE A 77 -4.37 14.23 5.83
CA ILE A 77 -4.45 13.05 4.96
C ILE A 77 -4.32 11.83 5.87
N VAL A 78 -5.40 11.11 6.13
CA VAL A 78 -5.44 9.99 7.08
C VAL A 78 -5.45 8.68 6.31
N GLU A 79 -4.39 7.88 6.44
CA GLU A 79 -4.32 6.52 5.90
C GLU A 79 -4.83 5.53 6.93
N LEU A 80 -5.90 4.79 6.59
CA LEU A 80 -6.52 3.78 7.42
C LEU A 80 -5.82 2.44 7.22
N GLY A 81 -5.33 1.84 8.30
CA GLY A 81 -4.63 0.56 8.23
C GLY A 81 -3.38 0.65 7.35
N ALA A 82 -2.46 1.56 7.67
CA ALA A 82 -1.27 1.85 6.86
C ALA A 82 -0.32 0.64 6.69
N GLY A 83 -0.48 -0.38 7.52
CA GLY A 83 0.23 -1.66 7.40
C GLY A 83 1.74 -1.52 7.53
N HIS A 84 2.44 -1.53 6.39
CA HIS A 84 3.89 -1.33 6.37
C HIS A 84 4.33 0.12 6.06
N GLY A 85 3.41 1.06 5.82
CA GLY A 85 3.68 2.49 5.59
C GLY A 85 4.27 2.86 4.23
N ARG A 86 4.59 1.90 3.35
CA ARG A 86 5.24 2.16 2.05
C ARG A 86 4.42 3.07 1.14
N LEU A 87 3.08 2.90 1.12
CA LEU A 87 2.22 3.76 0.31
C LEU A 87 2.30 5.21 0.75
N GLY A 88 2.19 5.46 2.07
CA GLY A 88 2.35 6.80 2.65
C GLY A 88 3.70 7.42 2.30
N PHE A 89 4.78 6.63 2.33
CA PHE A 89 6.10 7.10 1.88
C PHE A 89 6.10 7.57 0.42
N TYR A 90 5.53 6.78 -0.50
CA TYR A 90 5.48 7.18 -1.91
C TYR A 90 4.61 8.41 -2.13
N ILE A 91 3.47 8.52 -1.45
CA ILE A 91 2.59 9.69 -1.53
C ILE A 91 3.30 10.93 -1.02
N LEU A 92 3.93 10.87 0.17
CA LEU A 92 4.68 11.99 0.75
C LEU A 92 5.80 12.45 -0.18
N GLN A 93 6.58 11.52 -0.74
CA GLN A 93 7.68 11.82 -1.62
C GLN A 93 7.22 12.50 -2.93
N GLU A 94 6.12 12.03 -3.51
CA GLU A 94 5.55 12.66 -4.71
C GLU A 94 4.94 14.02 -4.40
N LEU A 95 4.24 14.17 -3.29
CA LEU A 95 3.67 15.46 -2.86
C LEU A 95 4.76 16.51 -2.64
N GLU A 96 5.88 16.13 -2.01
CA GLU A 96 7.02 17.04 -1.80
C GLU A 96 7.58 17.52 -3.15
N ILE A 97 7.85 16.60 -4.08
CA ILE A 97 8.38 16.93 -5.43
C ILE A 97 7.38 17.83 -6.19
N MET A 98 6.10 17.51 -6.17
CA MET A 98 5.08 18.27 -6.89
C MET A 98 4.83 19.65 -6.25
N ALA A 99 4.86 19.75 -4.93
CA ALA A 99 4.70 21.00 -4.21
C ALA A 99 5.86 21.98 -4.49
N GLU A 100 7.10 21.48 -4.53
CA GLU A 100 8.27 22.29 -4.91
C GLU A 100 8.19 22.83 -6.35
N GLN A 101 7.50 22.12 -7.23
CA GLN A 101 7.30 22.52 -8.64
C GLN A 101 6.05 23.38 -8.84
N SER A 102 5.23 23.57 -7.81
CA SER A 102 4.00 24.36 -7.89
C SER A 102 4.31 25.86 -8.02
N ALA A 103 3.63 26.51 -8.96
CA ALA A 103 3.71 27.97 -9.13
C ALA A 103 2.81 28.75 -8.14
N ILE A 104 1.94 28.05 -7.39
CA ILE A 104 1.02 28.63 -6.41
C ILE A 104 1.34 28.12 -5.01
N GLU A 105 1.08 28.95 -4.01
CA GLU A 105 1.23 28.57 -2.62
C GLU A 105 0.11 27.61 -2.21
N LEU A 106 0.47 26.35 -2.04
CA LEU A 106 -0.46 25.29 -1.63
C LEU A 106 -0.74 25.37 -0.11
N PRO A 107 -1.92 24.90 0.36
CA PRO A 107 -2.14 24.74 1.78
C PRO A 107 -1.14 23.74 2.40
N PRO A 108 -0.69 23.96 3.63
CA PRO A 108 0.12 22.99 4.35
C PRO A 108 -0.68 21.69 4.53
N TYR A 109 0.02 20.55 4.57
CA TYR A 109 -0.62 19.26 4.82
C TYR A 109 0.10 18.48 5.91
N CYS A 110 -0.61 17.54 6.50
CA CYS A 110 -0.07 16.53 7.39
C CYS A 110 -0.64 15.15 7.00
N TYR A 111 0.24 14.24 6.63
CA TYR A 111 -0.10 12.84 6.42
C TYR A 111 -0.12 12.13 7.77
N VAL A 112 -1.13 11.32 8.03
CA VAL A 112 -1.28 10.56 9.27
C VAL A 112 -1.28 9.08 8.91
N LEU A 113 -0.19 8.38 9.23
CA LEU A 113 -0.15 6.92 9.17
C LEU A 113 -0.92 6.38 10.37
N SER A 114 -2.02 5.70 10.15
CA SER A 114 -2.81 5.12 11.24
C SER A 114 -2.95 3.61 11.11
N ASP A 115 -2.92 2.93 12.26
CA ASP A 115 -3.06 1.48 12.34
C ASP A 115 -3.65 1.07 13.70
N ILE A 116 -4.26 -0.13 13.75
CA ILE A 116 -4.70 -0.78 15.01
C ILE A 116 -3.59 -1.60 15.67
N VAL A 117 -2.43 -1.69 15.03
CA VAL A 117 -1.29 -2.50 15.48
C VAL A 117 -0.18 -1.59 15.98
N GLN A 118 0.07 -1.58 17.29
CA GLN A 118 1.12 -0.73 17.87
C GLN A 118 2.50 -1.01 17.28
N LYS A 119 2.84 -2.27 17.01
CA LYS A 119 4.12 -2.64 16.37
C LYS A 119 4.34 -1.96 15.01
N ASN A 120 3.26 -1.70 14.25
CA ASN A 120 3.35 -1.00 12.99
C ASN A 120 3.66 0.49 13.21
N LEU A 121 3.03 1.11 14.21
CA LEU A 121 3.32 2.50 14.59
C LEU A 121 4.77 2.67 15.08
N ASP A 122 5.25 1.73 15.89
CA ASP A 122 6.63 1.73 16.37
C ASP A 122 7.62 1.59 15.18
N PHE A 123 7.31 0.73 14.21
CA PHE A 123 8.10 0.61 12.98
C PHE A 123 8.12 1.92 12.16
N PHE A 124 6.98 2.63 12.03
CA PHE A 124 6.97 3.92 11.33
C PHE A 124 7.77 4.97 12.07
N ASP A 125 7.70 4.96 13.40
CA ASP A 125 8.42 5.91 14.24
C ASP A 125 9.94 5.80 14.09
N ASP A 126 10.45 4.57 14.01
CA ASP A 126 11.88 4.29 13.89
C ASP A 126 12.40 4.35 12.45
N HIS A 127 11.51 4.33 11.43
CA HIS A 127 11.90 4.19 10.04
C HIS A 127 12.63 5.44 9.51
N GLU A 128 13.86 5.23 8.99
CA GLU A 128 14.75 6.33 8.55
C GLU A 128 14.13 7.24 7.47
N ASN A 129 13.32 6.68 6.56
CA ASN A 129 12.69 7.44 5.47
C ASN A 129 11.61 8.41 5.98
N PHE A 130 11.09 8.25 7.19
CA PHE A 130 10.05 9.11 7.76
C PHE A 130 10.60 10.26 8.62
N GLN A 131 11.84 10.16 9.11
CA GLN A 131 12.40 11.13 10.06
C GLN A 131 12.36 12.58 9.55
N GLY A 132 12.66 12.79 8.27
CA GLY A 132 12.60 14.12 7.66
C GLY A 132 11.18 14.70 7.61
N TYR A 133 10.17 13.88 7.40
CA TYR A 133 8.76 14.31 7.35
C TYR A 133 8.21 14.61 8.75
N PHE A 134 8.61 13.85 9.78
CA PHE A 134 8.29 14.16 11.18
C PHE A 134 8.86 15.53 11.59
N GLN A 135 10.14 15.79 11.27
CA GLN A 135 10.79 17.06 11.59
C GLN A 135 10.13 18.27 10.92
N LYS A 136 9.60 18.10 9.71
CA LYS A 136 8.86 19.13 8.98
C LYS A 136 7.40 19.28 9.43
N GLY A 137 6.88 18.39 10.29
CA GLY A 137 5.47 18.33 10.68
C GLY A 137 4.53 17.98 9.52
N GLN A 138 5.06 17.28 8.50
CA GLN A 138 4.33 16.79 7.33
C GLN A 138 3.83 15.36 7.52
N LEU A 139 4.29 14.65 8.55
CA LEU A 139 3.89 13.30 8.92
C LEU A 139 3.58 13.23 10.41
N ASP A 140 2.55 12.48 10.76
CA ASP A 140 2.19 12.12 12.12
C ASP A 140 1.71 10.66 12.17
N LEU A 141 1.51 10.12 13.36
CA LEU A 141 1.06 8.77 13.60
C LEU A 141 -0.22 8.80 14.42
N ALA A 142 -1.09 7.80 14.25
CA ALA A 142 -2.24 7.62 15.11
C ALA A 142 -2.55 6.14 15.33
N TYR A 143 -2.79 5.74 16.58
CA TYR A 143 -3.50 4.50 16.84
C TYR A 143 -4.98 4.74 16.52
N LEU A 144 -5.52 4.01 15.55
CA LEU A 144 -6.87 4.22 15.05
C LEU A 144 -7.59 2.90 14.79
N ASP A 145 -8.58 2.61 15.62
CA ASP A 145 -9.60 1.63 15.27
C ASP A 145 -10.67 2.31 14.40
N ALA A 146 -10.67 2.00 13.12
CA ALA A 146 -11.63 2.58 12.18
C ALA A 146 -13.08 2.15 12.46
N MET A 147 -13.29 1.10 13.26
CA MET A 147 -14.60 0.62 13.71
C MET A 147 -15.06 1.27 15.03
N GLY A 148 -14.16 1.98 15.73
CA GLY A 148 -14.46 2.74 16.93
C GLY A 148 -15.07 4.10 16.63
N ASP A 149 -15.38 4.86 17.65
CA ASP A 149 -15.95 6.22 17.61
C ASP A 149 -15.11 7.27 18.36
N GLU A 150 -13.94 6.86 18.89
CA GLU A 150 -13.05 7.73 19.65
C GLU A 150 -12.40 8.81 18.76
N ASP A 151 -12.03 9.93 19.35
CA ASP A 151 -11.25 10.98 18.69
C ASP A 151 -9.87 10.44 18.27
N ILE A 152 -9.35 10.94 17.14
CA ILE A 152 -8.04 10.52 16.63
C ILE A 152 -6.97 11.39 17.26
N VAL A 153 -6.15 10.81 18.14
CA VAL A 153 -5.03 11.50 18.79
C VAL A 153 -3.75 11.28 17.99
N LEU A 154 -3.15 12.37 17.52
CA LEU A 154 -1.89 12.34 16.78
C LEU A 154 -0.71 12.23 17.73
N VAL A 155 0.14 11.22 17.53
CA VAL A 155 1.19 10.81 18.47
C VAL A 155 2.32 11.84 18.57
N LYS A 156 2.74 12.42 17.43
CA LYS A 156 3.89 13.34 17.39
C LYS A 156 3.52 14.77 17.78
N SER A 157 2.40 15.28 17.27
CA SER A 157 1.96 16.65 17.52
C SER A 157 1.06 16.81 18.74
N GLY A 158 0.43 15.74 19.21
CA GLY A 158 -0.59 15.79 20.26
C GLY A 158 -1.93 16.40 19.80
N VAL A 159 -2.09 16.68 18.52
CA VAL A 159 -3.34 17.21 17.95
C VAL A 159 -4.44 16.15 18.06
N VAL A 160 -5.64 16.58 18.44
CA VAL A 160 -6.82 15.71 18.51
C VAL A 160 -7.75 16.06 17.33
N LEU A 161 -8.00 15.09 16.46
CA LEU A 161 -8.95 15.21 15.37
C LEU A 161 -10.30 14.65 15.86
N SER A 162 -11.17 15.56 16.25
CA SER A 162 -12.54 15.28 16.69
C SER A 162 -13.56 15.73 15.63
N LYS A 163 -14.82 15.36 15.85
CA LYS A 163 -15.91 15.71 14.95
C LYS A 163 -16.02 17.24 14.75
N GLY A 164 -15.98 17.67 13.49
CA GLY A 164 -16.17 19.07 13.08
C GLY A 164 -14.97 19.99 13.35
N ILE A 165 -13.84 19.46 13.80
CA ILE A 165 -12.67 20.28 14.16
C ILE A 165 -11.95 20.82 12.91
N LEU A 166 -12.02 20.13 11.80
CA LEU A 166 -11.34 20.50 10.57
C LEU A 166 -12.18 21.45 9.73
N HIS A 167 -11.57 22.55 9.27
CA HIS A 167 -12.19 23.52 8.37
C HIS A 167 -11.72 23.39 6.92
N GLN A 168 -10.74 22.53 6.66
CA GLN A 168 -10.36 22.04 5.34
C GLN A 168 -10.92 20.64 5.11
N PRO A 169 -11.18 20.20 3.87
CA PRO A 169 -11.57 18.84 3.58
C PRO A 169 -10.54 17.85 4.15
N VAL A 170 -11.01 16.77 4.76
CA VAL A 170 -10.12 15.65 5.13
C VAL A 170 -9.92 14.75 3.92
N VAL A 171 -8.67 14.32 3.71
CA VAL A 171 -8.35 13.26 2.74
C VAL A 171 -8.22 11.94 3.50
N VAL A 172 -8.84 10.88 3.01
CA VAL A 172 -8.78 9.54 3.60
C VAL A 172 -8.22 8.57 2.56
N ILE A 173 -7.22 7.79 2.95
CA ILE A 173 -6.67 6.70 2.13
C ILE A 173 -7.14 5.38 2.75
N ALA A 174 -7.77 4.53 1.95
CA ALA A 174 -8.34 3.25 2.39
C ALA A 174 -7.99 2.14 1.37
N ASN A 175 -6.71 1.71 1.36
CA ASN A 175 -6.23 0.67 0.46
C ASN A 175 -6.17 -0.68 1.17
N TYR A 176 -6.71 -1.76 0.53
CA TYR A 176 -6.85 -3.06 1.16
C TYR A 176 -7.47 -2.97 2.56
N PHE A 177 -8.45 -2.08 2.66
CA PHE A 177 -9.11 -1.77 3.92
C PHE A 177 -10.53 -2.33 3.98
N PHE A 178 -11.35 -2.06 2.96
CA PHE A 178 -12.76 -2.47 2.98
C PHE A 178 -12.95 -3.98 2.79
N ASP A 179 -11.97 -4.69 2.22
CA ASP A 179 -11.98 -6.15 2.05
C ASP A 179 -11.71 -6.91 3.36
N SER A 180 -11.07 -6.26 4.34
CA SER A 180 -10.58 -6.85 5.58
C SER A 180 -11.36 -6.47 6.84
N ILE A 181 -12.41 -5.63 6.71
CA ILE A 181 -13.31 -5.24 7.81
C ILE A 181 -14.68 -5.92 7.70
N PRO A 182 -15.49 -6.00 8.79
CA PRO A 182 -16.75 -6.72 8.80
C PRO A 182 -17.72 -6.30 7.70
N GLN A 183 -18.27 -7.27 7.00
CA GLN A 183 -19.29 -7.08 5.98
C GLN A 183 -20.55 -7.90 6.30
N HIS A 184 -21.71 -7.39 5.93
CA HIS A 184 -22.94 -8.18 5.92
C HIS A 184 -23.02 -9.00 4.63
N LEU A 185 -23.59 -10.18 4.72
CA LEU A 185 -23.82 -11.06 3.58
C LEU A 185 -25.32 -11.37 3.45
N PHE A 186 -25.87 -11.15 2.27
CA PHE A 186 -27.27 -11.42 1.96
C PHE A 186 -27.39 -12.36 0.76
N TYR A 187 -28.38 -13.22 0.78
CA TYR A 187 -28.87 -13.89 -0.40
C TYR A 187 -30.11 -13.17 -0.89
N LEU A 188 -30.06 -12.70 -2.12
CA LEU A 188 -31.14 -12.00 -2.81
C LEU A 188 -31.67 -12.89 -3.92
N SER A 189 -33.01 -13.03 -4.02
CA SER A 189 -33.65 -13.76 -5.11
C SER A 189 -35.05 -13.24 -5.35
N GLN A 190 -35.32 -12.79 -6.58
CA GLN A 190 -36.65 -12.39 -7.08
C GLN A 190 -37.37 -11.41 -6.11
N GLY A 191 -36.68 -10.40 -5.62
CA GLY A 191 -37.23 -9.40 -4.71
C GLY A 191 -37.25 -9.82 -3.23
N THR A 192 -36.83 -11.04 -2.89
CA THR A 192 -36.72 -11.50 -1.51
C THR A 192 -35.32 -11.28 -0.96
N VAL A 193 -35.23 -11.06 0.34
CA VAL A 193 -33.97 -10.86 1.08
C VAL A 193 -33.84 -11.91 2.15
N ALA A 194 -32.70 -12.59 2.22
CA ALA A 194 -32.34 -13.44 3.33
C ALA A 194 -30.93 -13.04 3.84
N SER A 195 -30.79 -12.85 5.14
CA SER A 195 -29.48 -12.65 5.76
C SER A 195 -28.71 -13.97 5.80
N CYS A 196 -27.41 -13.93 5.55
CA CYS A 196 -26.57 -15.11 5.63
C CYS A 196 -25.93 -15.22 7.01
N GLN A 197 -25.92 -16.44 7.51
CA GLN A 197 -25.23 -16.84 8.72
C GLN A 197 -24.06 -17.75 8.35
N VAL A 198 -23.05 -17.79 9.19
CA VAL A 198 -21.87 -18.65 9.05
C VAL A 198 -21.62 -19.41 10.34
N ALA A 199 -21.19 -20.65 10.23
CA ALA A 199 -20.57 -21.40 11.31
C ALA A 199 -19.14 -21.72 10.92
N LEU A 200 -18.24 -21.73 11.90
CA LEU A 200 -16.83 -22.04 11.70
C LEU A 200 -16.50 -23.40 12.31
N ASP A 201 -15.84 -24.24 11.53
CA ASP A 201 -15.23 -25.48 11.98
C ASP A 201 -13.72 -25.42 11.66
N ALA A 202 -12.86 -26.08 12.43
CA ALA A 202 -11.45 -26.22 12.14
C ALA A 202 -11.07 -27.68 11.84
N ASP A 203 -10.05 -27.90 11.02
CA ASP A 203 -9.52 -29.24 10.72
C ASP A 203 -8.48 -29.71 11.77
N VAL A 204 -8.21 -28.88 12.75
CA VAL A 204 -7.34 -29.14 13.91
C VAL A 204 -8.02 -28.69 15.20
N PRO A 205 -7.70 -29.27 16.38
CA PRO A 205 -8.16 -28.74 17.66
C PRO A 205 -7.66 -27.31 17.85
N VAL A 206 -8.56 -26.37 18.23
CA VAL A 206 -8.23 -24.95 18.37
C VAL A 206 -7.14 -24.71 19.42
N GLU A 207 -7.10 -25.54 20.47
CA GLU A 207 -6.13 -25.47 21.55
C GLU A 207 -4.70 -25.84 21.11
N GLU A 208 -4.55 -26.49 19.96
CA GLU A 208 -3.27 -26.88 19.38
C GLU A 208 -2.72 -25.82 18.40
N VAL A 209 -3.51 -24.78 18.08
CA VAL A 209 -3.14 -23.75 17.10
C VAL A 209 -2.57 -22.54 17.80
N ALA A 210 -1.43 -22.05 17.31
CA ALA A 210 -0.83 -20.82 17.83
C ALA A 210 -1.75 -19.61 17.57
N ALA A 211 -1.72 -18.63 18.47
CA ALA A 211 -2.48 -17.39 18.30
C ALA A 211 -2.17 -16.73 16.94
N GLY A 212 -3.21 -16.29 16.23
CA GLY A 212 -3.08 -15.67 14.90
C GLY A 212 -2.84 -16.62 13.73
N THR A 213 -2.80 -17.96 13.93
CA THR A 213 -2.57 -18.91 12.83
C THR A 213 -3.78 -19.82 12.53
N LEU A 214 -4.94 -19.52 13.09
CA LEU A 214 -6.14 -20.35 12.94
C LEU A 214 -6.80 -20.24 11.55
N LEU A 215 -6.68 -19.11 10.87
CA LEU A 215 -7.36 -18.83 9.60
C LEU A 215 -7.20 -19.92 8.53
N PRO A 216 -6.00 -20.46 8.24
CA PRO A 216 -5.83 -21.49 7.22
C PRO A 216 -6.52 -22.81 7.54
N HIS A 217 -6.88 -23.04 8.81
CA HIS A 217 -7.50 -24.26 9.30
C HIS A 217 -9.03 -24.18 9.33
N LEU A 218 -9.61 -23.00 9.04
CA LEU A 218 -11.04 -22.80 9.11
C LEU A 218 -11.78 -23.32 7.87
N ARG A 219 -12.94 -23.87 8.13
CA ARG A 219 -13.97 -24.18 7.14
C ARG A 219 -15.26 -23.45 7.48
N LEU A 220 -15.81 -22.73 6.49
CA LEU A 220 -17.04 -21.99 6.64
C LEU A 220 -18.22 -22.83 6.15
N ARG A 221 -19.29 -22.82 6.93
CA ARG A 221 -20.59 -23.39 6.54
C ARG A 221 -21.64 -22.28 6.58
N TYR A 222 -22.30 -22.05 5.47
CA TYR A 222 -23.28 -20.98 5.33
C TYR A 222 -24.71 -21.50 5.49
N ALA A 223 -25.60 -20.66 6.03
CA ALA A 223 -27.04 -20.83 6.03
C ALA A 223 -27.72 -19.48 5.76
N THR A 224 -28.90 -19.51 5.18
CA THR A 224 -29.70 -18.31 4.94
C THR A 224 -30.89 -18.27 5.87
N ARG A 225 -31.24 -17.06 6.34
CA ARG A 225 -32.41 -16.78 7.18
C ARG A 225 -33.27 -15.73 6.48
N PRO A 226 -34.54 -16.02 6.14
CA PRO A 226 -35.43 -15.02 5.56
C PRO A 226 -35.48 -13.74 6.40
N SER A 227 -35.42 -12.59 5.76
CA SER A 227 -35.35 -11.29 6.40
C SER A 227 -36.33 -10.33 5.73
N THR A 228 -36.71 -9.28 6.43
CA THR A 228 -37.61 -8.23 5.93
C THR A 228 -36.88 -6.90 5.82
N LEU A 229 -37.33 -6.05 4.92
CA LEU A 229 -36.89 -4.65 4.84
C LEU A 229 -37.87 -3.75 5.61
N PRO A 230 -37.40 -2.71 6.31
CA PRO A 230 -36.01 -2.36 6.55
C PRO A 230 -35.30 -3.40 7.44
N TYR A 231 -34.00 -3.62 7.21
CA TYR A 231 -33.20 -4.62 7.92
C TYR A 231 -32.36 -4.00 9.04
N PHE A 232 -31.68 -2.89 8.73
CA PHE A 232 -30.74 -2.24 9.64
C PHE A 232 -31.40 -1.21 10.56
N ASN A 233 -32.62 -0.77 10.27
CA ASN A 233 -33.26 0.41 10.84
C ASN A 233 -32.37 1.68 10.73
N ASP A 234 -31.67 1.79 9.60
CA ASP A 234 -30.78 2.89 9.23
C ASP A 234 -31.12 3.25 7.76
N ASP A 235 -31.64 4.45 7.54
CA ASP A 235 -32.30 4.84 6.29
C ASP A 235 -31.42 4.62 5.06
N ILE A 236 -30.15 4.98 5.10
CA ILE A 236 -29.27 4.90 3.92
C ILE A 236 -28.84 3.45 3.60
N PRO A 237 -28.29 2.67 4.55
CA PRO A 237 -28.02 1.25 4.30
C PRO A 237 -29.25 0.44 3.87
N ASP A 238 -30.42 0.74 4.45
CA ASP A 238 -31.67 0.07 4.08
C ASP A 238 -32.12 0.44 2.65
N GLN A 239 -31.96 1.70 2.21
CA GLN A 239 -32.21 2.12 0.83
C GLN A 239 -31.25 1.39 -0.14
N VAL A 240 -29.95 1.30 0.18
CA VAL A 240 -28.97 0.57 -0.63
C VAL A 240 -29.36 -0.90 -0.75
N LEU A 241 -29.69 -1.58 0.37
CA LEU A 241 -30.11 -2.98 0.34
C LEU A 241 -31.42 -3.19 -0.45
N ALA A 242 -32.38 -2.28 -0.28
CA ALA A 242 -33.66 -2.33 -1.00
C ALA A 242 -33.48 -2.17 -2.51
N SER A 243 -32.55 -1.32 -2.96
CA SER A 243 -32.24 -1.15 -4.39
C SER A 243 -31.76 -2.45 -5.02
N TYR A 244 -30.89 -3.20 -4.33
CA TYR A 244 -30.42 -4.50 -4.78
C TYR A 244 -31.54 -5.56 -4.80
N ALA A 245 -32.39 -5.59 -3.78
CA ALA A 245 -33.52 -6.52 -3.74
C ALA A 245 -34.47 -6.32 -4.94
N GLN A 246 -34.60 -5.08 -5.45
CA GLN A 246 -35.44 -4.77 -6.60
C GLN A 246 -34.79 -5.07 -7.95
N THR A 247 -33.47 -5.02 -8.04
CA THR A 247 -32.75 -5.02 -9.33
C THR A 247 -32.00 -6.33 -9.60
N MET A 248 -31.54 -7.05 -8.56
CA MET A 248 -30.81 -8.29 -8.72
C MET A 248 -31.75 -9.49 -8.92
N GLN A 249 -31.34 -10.42 -9.78
CA GLN A 249 -32.14 -11.62 -10.06
C GLN A 249 -31.90 -12.69 -9.00
N GLU A 250 -30.64 -13.09 -8.79
CA GLU A 250 -30.23 -14.07 -7.77
C GLU A 250 -28.76 -13.89 -7.45
N THR A 251 -28.41 -13.53 -6.23
CA THR A 251 -27.01 -13.29 -5.87
C THR A 251 -26.74 -13.43 -4.37
N CYS A 252 -25.50 -13.80 -4.02
CA CYS A 252 -24.94 -13.59 -2.68
C CYS A 252 -24.21 -12.26 -2.66
N LEU A 253 -24.76 -11.28 -1.95
CA LEU A 253 -24.32 -9.90 -1.94
C LEU A 253 -23.59 -9.54 -0.63
N LEU A 254 -22.35 -9.12 -0.72
CA LEU A 254 -21.64 -8.47 0.38
C LEU A 254 -22.08 -7.00 0.48
N LEU A 255 -22.41 -6.56 1.70
CA LEU A 255 -22.75 -5.17 1.98
C LEU A 255 -21.81 -4.58 3.04
N PRO A 256 -20.99 -3.57 2.71
CA PRO A 256 -19.93 -3.03 3.57
C PRO A 256 -20.50 -2.00 4.57
N LEU A 257 -21.42 -2.37 5.46
CA LEU A 257 -22.02 -1.46 6.44
C LEU A 257 -20.97 -0.84 7.36
N ALA A 258 -20.01 -1.64 7.82
CA ALA A 258 -18.92 -1.15 8.65
C ALA A 258 -18.08 -0.10 7.90
N GLY A 259 -17.82 -0.33 6.60
CA GLY A 259 -17.17 0.66 5.73
C GLY A 259 -17.98 1.94 5.59
N MET A 260 -19.31 1.87 5.38
CA MET A 260 -20.18 3.04 5.32
C MET A 260 -20.13 3.86 6.61
N ARG A 261 -20.14 3.21 7.77
CA ARG A 261 -20.01 3.86 9.08
C ARG A 261 -18.65 4.50 9.29
N CYS A 262 -17.57 3.82 8.88
CA CYS A 262 -16.22 4.37 8.88
C CYS A 262 -16.15 5.64 7.99
N LEU A 263 -16.69 5.61 6.78
CA LEU A 263 -16.76 6.79 5.90
C LEU A 263 -17.54 7.94 6.53
N THR A 264 -18.65 7.64 7.21
CA THR A 264 -19.42 8.66 7.96
C THR A 264 -18.55 9.32 9.03
N ARG A 265 -17.86 8.54 9.84
CA ARG A 265 -16.97 9.03 10.90
C ARG A 265 -15.85 9.90 10.33
N MET A 266 -15.15 9.41 9.32
CA MET A 266 -14.04 10.17 8.71
C MET A 266 -14.51 11.49 8.10
N ARG A 267 -15.62 11.48 7.38
CA ARG A 267 -16.23 12.69 6.82
C ARG A 267 -16.62 13.70 7.91
N GLN A 268 -17.11 13.23 9.04
CA GLN A 268 -17.54 14.09 10.15
C GLN A 268 -16.39 14.81 10.86
N LEU A 269 -15.11 14.45 10.62
CA LEU A 269 -13.96 15.20 11.14
C LEU A 269 -13.91 16.63 10.58
N SER A 270 -14.44 16.84 9.37
CA SER A 270 -14.38 18.11 8.67
C SER A 270 -15.77 18.71 8.43
N THR A 271 -15.85 20.05 8.57
CA THR A 271 -17.00 20.85 8.15
C THR A 271 -16.96 21.22 6.67
N ALA A 272 -15.82 21.07 6.00
CA ALA A 272 -15.62 21.39 4.58
C ALA A 272 -15.74 20.17 3.65
N GLY A 273 -15.99 18.97 4.21
CA GLY A 273 -16.17 17.75 3.45
C GLY A 273 -14.97 16.79 3.48
N ALA A 274 -14.97 15.84 2.55
CA ALA A 274 -13.95 14.80 2.48
C ALA A 274 -13.66 14.34 1.06
N MET A 275 -12.44 13.87 0.81
CA MET A 275 -12.04 13.08 -0.33
C MET A 275 -11.52 11.74 0.16
N VAL A 276 -12.08 10.64 -0.34
CA VAL A 276 -11.62 9.29 0.00
C VAL A 276 -11.03 8.64 -1.24
N LEU A 277 -9.80 8.18 -1.13
CA LEU A 277 -9.11 7.39 -2.16
C LEU A 277 -9.01 5.94 -1.67
N THR A 278 -9.47 5.01 -2.48
CA THR A 278 -9.50 3.59 -2.11
C THR A 278 -9.11 2.73 -3.30
N MET A 279 -8.41 1.63 -3.04
CA MET A 279 -8.07 0.65 -4.05
C MET A 279 -8.07 -0.74 -3.42
N ASP A 280 -8.91 -1.62 -3.98
CA ASP A 280 -9.13 -2.95 -3.43
C ASP A 280 -9.67 -3.90 -4.52
N LYS A 281 -9.69 -5.20 -4.22
CA LYS A 281 -10.42 -6.17 -5.04
C LYS A 281 -11.92 -5.95 -4.87
N GLY A 282 -12.62 -5.64 -5.95
CA GLY A 282 -14.05 -5.36 -5.84
C GLY A 282 -14.72 -5.08 -7.16
N ASN A 283 -15.97 -4.64 -7.09
CA ASN A 283 -16.75 -4.29 -8.26
C ASN A 283 -17.61 -3.05 -7.99
N HIS A 284 -17.53 -2.07 -8.88
CA HIS A 284 -18.37 -0.89 -8.85
C HIS A 284 -19.55 -0.95 -9.83
N LEU A 285 -19.57 -1.92 -10.75
CA LEU A 285 -20.64 -2.10 -11.72
C LEU A 285 -21.69 -3.10 -11.21
N ALA A 286 -22.94 -2.66 -11.11
CA ALA A 286 -24.06 -3.48 -10.63
C ALA A 286 -24.21 -4.84 -11.36
N PRO A 287 -24.08 -4.95 -12.71
CA PRO A 287 -24.20 -6.24 -13.39
C PRO A 287 -23.16 -7.28 -12.95
N LEU A 288 -22.00 -6.85 -12.44
CA LEU A 288 -20.96 -7.75 -11.97
C LEU A 288 -21.24 -8.30 -10.55
N LEU A 289 -22.27 -7.78 -9.88
CA LEU A 289 -22.70 -8.23 -8.56
C LEU A 289 -23.85 -9.24 -8.62
N ASP A 290 -24.50 -9.38 -9.77
CA ASP A 290 -25.56 -10.38 -9.95
C ASP A 290 -24.98 -11.78 -10.21
N HIS A 291 -25.73 -12.83 -9.89
CA HIS A 291 -25.36 -14.23 -10.04
C HIS A 291 -24.06 -14.63 -9.30
N ARG A 292 -23.73 -13.96 -8.20
CA ARG A 292 -22.57 -14.32 -7.38
C ARG A 292 -22.92 -15.47 -6.44
N PRO A 293 -22.06 -16.50 -6.35
CA PRO A 293 -22.19 -17.56 -5.37
C PRO A 293 -21.88 -17.04 -3.96
N MET A 294 -22.04 -17.88 -2.94
CA MET A 294 -21.45 -17.61 -1.62
C MET A 294 -19.97 -17.29 -1.76
N PRO A 295 -19.45 -16.28 -1.03
CA PRO A 295 -18.06 -15.89 -1.17
C PRO A 295 -17.13 -17.02 -0.78
N ASP A 296 -16.15 -17.29 -1.64
CA ASP A 296 -15.06 -18.18 -1.31
C ASP A 296 -14.13 -17.52 -0.30
N TYR A 297 -13.66 -18.33 0.61
CA TYR A 297 -12.72 -17.95 1.63
C TYR A 297 -11.28 -18.18 1.15
N VAL A 298 -10.63 -17.10 0.78
CA VAL A 298 -9.23 -17.15 0.30
C VAL A 298 -8.30 -16.63 1.41
N THR A 299 -7.36 -17.48 1.84
CA THR A 299 -6.38 -17.12 2.87
C THR A 299 -5.00 -16.88 2.29
N HIS A 300 -4.37 -15.80 2.75
CA HIS A 300 -2.96 -15.47 2.52
C HIS A 300 -2.30 -15.09 3.84
N GLY A 301 -2.44 -15.95 4.87
CA GLY A 301 -2.15 -15.59 6.25
C GLY A 301 -3.34 -14.88 6.91
N SER A 302 -3.80 -13.76 6.38
CA SER A 302 -5.10 -13.14 6.61
C SER A 302 -6.13 -13.61 5.58
N PHE A 303 -7.40 -13.23 5.73
CA PHE A 303 -8.38 -13.39 4.67
C PHE A 303 -8.89 -12.05 4.16
N SER A 304 -9.38 -12.04 2.93
CA SER A 304 -10.02 -10.89 2.31
C SER A 304 -11.22 -11.31 1.46
N LEU A 305 -12.16 -10.39 1.29
CA LEU A 305 -13.36 -10.56 0.46
C LEU A 305 -13.43 -9.46 -0.60
N ASN A 306 -14.12 -9.72 -1.70
CA ASN A 306 -14.36 -8.68 -2.69
C ASN A 306 -15.21 -7.55 -2.12
N VAL A 307 -14.78 -6.32 -2.34
CA VAL A 307 -15.50 -5.12 -1.91
C VAL A 307 -16.65 -4.83 -2.87
N ASN A 308 -17.83 -4.58 -2.33
CA ASN A 308 -18.95 -4.04 -3.09
C ASN A 308 -18.80 -2.51 -3.20
N TYR A 309 -18.00 -2.08 -4.17
CA TYR A 309 -17.80 -0.65 -4.45
C TYR A 309 -19.04 0.04 -4.99
N HIS A 310 -19.94 -0.68 -5.65
CA HIS A 310 -21.24 -0.12 -6.07
C HIS A 310 -22.08 0.29 -4.85
N ALA A 311 -22.06 -0.47 -3.76
CA ALA A 311 -22.75 -0.09 -2.53
C ALA A 311 -22.11 1.15 -1.88
N LEU A 312 -20.78 1.26 -1.89
CA LEU A 312 -20.08 2.46 -1.40
C LEU A 312 -20.35 3.68 -2.29
N ALA A 313 -20.47 3.50 -3.60
CA ALA A 313 -20.87 4.55 -4.54
C ALA A 313 -22.30 5.05 -4.25
N GLN A 314 -23.28 4.14 -4.17
CA GLN A 314 -24.66 4.48 -3.81
C GLN A 314 -24.74 5.21 -2.46
N TYR A 315 -24.02 4.70 -1.44
CA TYR A 315 -23.94 5.35 -0.13
C TYR A 315 -23.39 6.78 -0.25
N THR A 316 -22.34 6.97 -1.05
CA THR A 316 -21.73 8.29 -1.28
C THR A 316 -22.74 9.26 -1.89
N GLU A 317 -23.44 8.84 -2.93
CA GLU A 317 -24.44 9.64 -3.63
C GLU A 317 -25.64 9.95 -2.74
N LEU A 318 -26.20 8.97 -2.04
CA LEU A 318 -27.32 9.14 -1.12
C LEU A 318 -26.99 10.07 0.06
N THR A 319 -25.71 10.20 0.40
CA THR A 319 -25.23 11.13 1.45
C THR A 319 -24.73 12.47 0.92
N GLY A 320 -25.02 12.78 -0.35
CA GLY A 320 -24.73 14.07 -0.98
C GLY A 320 -23.29 14.22 -1.51
N GLY A 321 -22.60 13.12 -1.75
CA GLY A 321 -21.30 13.08 -2.40
C GLY A 321 -21.37 12.68 -3.87
N ASN A 322 -20.19 12.56 -4.49
CA ASN A 322 -19.99 12.06 -5.84
C ASN A 322 -18.99 10.90 -5.79
N ALA A 323 -19.33 9.77 -6.38
CA ALA A 323 -18.45 8.61 -6.49
C ALA A 323 -17.86 8.55 -7.90
N LEU A 324 -16.54 8.54 -8.00
CA LEU A 324 -15.80 8.42 -9.24
C LEU A 324 -15.14 7.04 -9.28
N PHE A 325 -15.47 6.28 -10.33
CA PHE A 325 -14.86 5.01 -10.69
C PHE A 325 -14.56 5.01 -12.19
N PRO A 326 -13.58 4.22 -12.68
CA PRO A 326 -13.35 4.07 -14.12
C PRO A 326 -14.62 3.64 -14.85
N GLU A 327 -14.80 4.04 -16.12
CA GLU A 327 -15.97 3.63 -16.90
C GLU A 327 -16.09 2.10 -17.04
N ALA A 328 -14.95 1.41 -17.16
CA ALA A 328 -14.87 -0.05 -17.20
C ALA A 328 -14.30 -0.59 -15.89
N SER A 329 -14.75 -1.79 -15.50
CA SER A 329 -14.16 -2.48 -14.35
C SER A 329 -12.71 -2.86 -14.63
N ASN A 330 -11.84 -2.62 -13.69
CA ASN A 330 -10.43 -3.00 -13.74
C ASN A 330 -10.26 -4.53 -13.59
N PHE A 331 -9.15 -5.05 -14.08
CA PHE A 331 -8.89 -6.51 -14.07
C PHE A 331 -8.34 -7.01 -12.73
N ASN A 332 -7.59 -6.17 -12.02
CA ASN A 332 -6.92 -6.58 -10.79
C ASN A 332 -7.52 -5.91 -9.56
N LEU A 333 -7.59 -4.59 -9.57
CA LEU A 333 -8.04 -3.78 -8.43
C LEU A 333 -8.87 -2.60 -8.92
N GLU A 334 -9.97 -2.33 -8.24
CA GLU A 334 -10.77 -1.13 -8.48
C GLU A 334 -10.20 0.05 -7.69
N LEU A 335 -9.98 1.18 -8.37
CA LEU A 335 -9.61 2.44 -7.76
C LEU A 335 -10.82 3.37 -7.73
N GLY A 336 -11.25 3.73 -6.53
CA GLY A 336 -12.36 4.65 -6.30
C GLY A 336 -11.91 5.98 -5.69
N CYS A 337 -12.60 7.07 -6.09
CA CYS A 337 -12.48 8.38 -5.48
C CYS A 337 -13.86 8.87 -5.06
N LEU A 338 -14.12 8.93 -3.74
CA LEU A 338 -15.41 9.34 -3.18
C LEU A 338 -15.27 10.77 -2.65
N LEU A 339 -16.13 11.68 -3.13
CA LEU A 339 -16.00 13.12 -2.90
C LEU A 339 -17.24 13.67 -2.20
N TRP A 340 -17.08 14.28 -1.03
CA TRP A 340 -18.09 15.10 -0.35
C TRP A 340 -17.59 16.54 -0.29
N LEU A 341 -17.45 17.18 -1.44
CA LEU A 341 -16.85 18.50 -1.59
C LEU A 341 -17.87 19.57 -2.05
N GLY A 342 -19.16 19.24 -2.08
CA GLY A 342 -20.20 20.13 -2.57
C GLY A 342 -20.19 20.30 -4.09
N ASP A 343 -20.35 21.53 -4.59
CA ASP A 343 -20.40 21.79 -6.05
C ASP A 343 -19.08 21.44 -6.73
N THR A 344 -19.15 20.54 -7.71
CA THR A 344 -18.02 20.06 -8.51
C THR A 344 -17.31 21.15 -9.32
N ASN A 345 -17.97 22.29 -9.60
CA ASN A 345 -17.35 23.41 -10.31
C ASN A 345 -16.14 24.02 -9.59
N GLY A 346 -16.05 23.84 -8.27
CA GLY A 346 -14.93 24.29 -7.46
C GLY A 346 -13.72 23.34 -7.45
N TRP A 347 -13.81 22.15 -8.08
CA TRP A 347 -12.83 21.07 -7.93
C TRP A 347 -12.27 20.59 -9.27
N LYS A 348 -12.00 21.53 -10.17
CA LYS A 348 -11.56 21.23 -11.56
C LYS A 348 -10.19 20.57 -11.63
N SER A 349 -9.25 20.96 -10.77
CA SER A 349 -7.90 20.36 -10.74
C SER A 349 -7.97 18.93 -10.21
N THR A 350 -8.81 18.69 -9.20
CA THR A 350 -9.06 17.35 -8.65
C THR A 350 -9.66 16.42 -9.72
N LEU A 351 -10.71 16.87 -10.42
CA LEU A 351 -11.35 16.07 -11.47
C LEU A 351 -10.42 15.84 -12.66
N ALA A 352 -9.65 16.85 -13.08
CA ALA A 352 -8.67 16.70 -14.16
C ALA A 352 -7.55 15.71 -13.79
N ALA A 353 -7.12 15.70 -12.52
CA ALA A 353 -6.18 14.70 -12.03
C ALA A 353 -6.77 13.30 -12.06
N TYR A 354 -8.05 13.14 -11.66
CA TYR A 354 -8.75 11.87 -11.74
C TYR A 354 -8.79 11.34 -13.17
N THR A 355 -9.32 12.14 -14.10
CA THR A 355 -9.38 11.75 -15.52
C THR A 355 -8.02 11.31 -16.04
N ARG A 356 -6.96 12.08 -15.76
CA ARG A 356 -5.63 11.83 -16.31
C ARG A 356 -4.92 10.62 -15.70
N PHE A 357 -5.08 10.36 -14.41
CA PHE A 357 -4.30 9.37 -13.67
C PHE A 357 -5.11 8.13 -13.27
N VAL A 358 -6.41 8.10 -13.57
CA VAL A 358 -7.29 6.97 -13.30
C VAL A 358 -8.05 6.55 -14.55
N ASP A 359 -8.78 7.47 -15.24
CA ASP A 359 -9.59 7.12 -16.41
C ASP A 359 -8.72 6.89 -17.66
N ASP A 360 -7.83 7.84 -18.01
CA ASP A 360 -7.00 7.75 -19.21
C ASP A 360 -5.93 6.66 -19.10
N TYR A 361 -5.36 6.51 -17.90
CA TYR A 361 -4.32 5.56 -17.59
C TYR A 361 -4.12 5.47 -16.08
N GLY A 362 -4.16 4.26 -15.52
CA GLY A 362 -4.08 4.06 -14.08
C GLY A 362 -3.11 2.95 -13.64
N PRO A 363 -3.03 2.72 -12.32
CA PRO A 363 -2.18 1.67 -11.76
C PRO A 363 -2.51 0.27 -12.28
N ASP A 364 -3.80 -0.04 -12.56
CA ASP A 364 -4.21 -1.36 -13.04
C ASP A 364 -3.67 -1.67 -14.45
N ASP A 365 -3.60 -0.65 -15.32
CA ASP A 365 -2.98 -0.77 -16.65
C ASP A 365 -1.50 -1.11 -16.52
N PHE A 366 -0.81 -0.44 -15.60
CA PHE A 366 0.60 -0.71 -15.33
C PHE A 366 0.82 -2.16 -14.88
N PHE A 367 -0.02 -2.71 -14.01
CA PHE A 367 0.06 -4.12 -13.60
C PHE A 367 -0.18 -5.08 -14.75
N SER A 368 -1.12 -4.77 -15.62
CA SER A 368 -1.39 -5.57 -16.81
C SER A 368 -0.17 -5.58 -17.74
N LEU A 369 0.51 -4.44 -17.92
CA LEU A 369 1.76 -4.36 -18.70
C LEU A 369 2.90 -5.13 -18.04
N THR A 370 3.11 -5.05 -16.73
CA THR A 370 4.20 -5.75 -16.04
C THR A 370 4.09 -7.26 -16.17
N ARG A 371 2.87 -7.83 -16.14
CA ARG A 371 2.64 -9.26 -16.41
C ARG A 371 3.07 -9.70 -17.80
N MET A 372 2.98 -8.82 -18.80
CA MET A 372 3.48 -9.10 -20.16
C MET A 372 5.00 -8.98 -20.25
N VAL A 373 5.60 -8.10 -19.46
CA VAL A 373 7.03 -7.79 -19.52
C VAL A 373 7.88 -8.87 -18.87
N TYR A 374 7.51 -9.39 -17.71
CA TYR A 374 8.34 -10.35 -16.97
C TYR A 374 8.70 -11.61 -17.76
N PRO A 375 7.78 -12.27 -18.49
CA PRO A 375 8.13 -13.42 -19.33
C PRO A 375 9.04 -13.10 -20.51
N LEU A 376 9.16 -11.83 -20.88
CA LEU A 376 9.96 -11.35 -22.02
C LEU A 376 11.22 -10.58 -21.58
N ALA A 377 11.57 -10.63 -20.30
CA ALA A 377 12.66 -9.83 -19.74
C ALA A 377 13.99 -10.05 -20.45
N ASP A 378 14.28 -11.27 -20.89
CA ASP A 378 15.48 -11.64 -21.63
C ASP A 378 15.54 -11.09 -23.08
N GLN A 379 14.41 -10.62 -23.61
CA GLN A 379 14.29 -10.02 -24.93
C GLN A 379 14.34 -8.48 -24.90
N LEU A 380 14.24 -7.88 -23.72
CA LEU A 380 14.27 -6.43 -23.56
C LEU A 380 15.68 -5.89 -23.82
N THR A 381 15.75 -4.77 -24.52
CA THR A 381 16.99 -3.98 -24.57
C THR A 381 17.13 -3.13 -23.28
N LEU A 382 18.34 -2.68 -22.99
CA LEU A 382 18.59 -1.74 -21.88
C LEU A 382 17.71 -0.49 -21.98
N ARG A 383 17.49 0.00 -23.20
CA ARG A 383 16.64 1.16 -23.48
C ARG A 383 15.19 0.89 -23.07
N ASP A 384 14.66 -0.29 -23.40
CA ASP A 384 13.30 -0.71 -23.04
C ASP A 384 13.15 -0.85 -21.54
N THR A 385 14.13 -1.47 -20.88
CA THR A 385 14.18 -1.61 -19.42
C THR A 385 14.16 -0.26 -18.72
N ILE A 386 14.99 0.71 -19.14
CA ILE A 386 15.00 2.06 -18.59
C ILE A 386 13.66 2.79 -18.84
N ALA A 387 13.05 2.59 -20.02
CA ALA A 387 11.75 3.18 -20.30
C ALA A 387 10.65 2.63 -19.38
N LEU A 388 10.62 1.33 -19.14
CA LEU A 388 9.70 0.66 -18.23
C LEU A 388 9.93 1.10 -16.78
N LEU A 389 11.18 1.21 -16.33
CA LEU A 389 11.52 1.76 -15.02
C LEU A 389 11.02 3.19 -14.83
N ARG A 390 11.08 4.02 -15.88
CA ARG A 390 10.50 5.38 -15.83
C ARG A 390 8.97 5.35 -15.74
N LEU A 391 8.31 4.48 -16.49
CA LEU A 391 6.85 4.30 -16.45
C LEU A 391 6.39 3.82 -15.07
N SER A 392 7.15 2.92 -14.42
CA SER A 392 6.87 2.46 -13.05
C SER A 392 7.09 3.52 -11.98
N GLY A 393 7.54 4.73 -12.32
CA GLY A 393 7.99 5.73 -11.33
C GLY A 393 9.28 5.32 -10.63
N TYR A 394 10.12 4.53 -11.27
CA TYR A 394 11.35 3.92 -10.71
C TYR A 394 11.08 3.00 -9.52
N ASP A 395 10.01 2.24 -9.62
CA ASP A 395 9.60 1.29 -8.58
C ASP A 395 10.70 0.27 -8.28
N THR A 396 11.03 0.11 -7.01
CA THR A 396 12.14 -0.71 -6.54
C THR A 396 11.86 -2.21 -6.73
N VAL A 397 10.62 -2.67 -6.46
CA VAL A 397 10.26 -4.09 -6.62
C VAL A 397 10.27 -4.48 -8.10
N PHE A 398 9.76 -3.60 -8.95
CA PHE A 398 9.85 -3.80 -10.40
C PHE A 398 11.30 -3.91 -10.88
N PHE A 399 12.21 -3.06 -10.36
CA PHE A 399 13.64 -3.14 -10.66
C PHE A 399 14.27 -4.44 -10.17
N ILE A 400 13.97 -4.86 -8.91
CA ILE A 400 14.51 -6.10 -8.32
C ILE A 400 14.15 -7.31 -9.20
N ASN A 401 12.92 -7.38 -9.71
CA ASN A 401 12.50 -8.47 -10.59
C ASN A 401 13.24 -8.49 -11.94
N LEU A 402 13.74 -7.35 -12.40
CA LEU A 402 14.53 -7.23 -13.62
C LEU A 402 16.06 -7.23 -13.37
N LEU A 403 16.51 -7.23 -12.11
CA LEU A 403 17.90 -7.05 -11.73
C LEU A 403 18.87 -8.06 -12.38
N PRO A 404 18.59 -9.39 -12.41
CA PRO A 404 19.49 -10.36 -13.02
C PRO A 404 19.77 -10.05 -14.48
N TRP A 405 18.74 -9.68 -15.22
CA TRP A 405 18.78 -9.28 -16.62
C TRP A 405 19.50 -7.94 -16.79
N PHE A 406 19.18 -6.94 -15.98
CA PHE A 406 19.81 -5.63 -16.00
C PHE A 406 21.33 -5.71 -15.81
N LYS A 407 21.82 -6.53 -14.87
CA LYS A 407 23.26 -6.77 -14.62
C LYS A 407 23.98 -7.37 -15.84
N GLN A 408 23.31 -8.21 -16.63
CA GLN A 408 23.92 -8.77 -17.86
C GLN A 408 24.09 -7.69 -18.92
N GLN A 409 23.11 -6.80 -19.08
CA GLN A 409 23.17 -5.72 -20.08
C GLN A 409 24.21 -4.65 -19.74
N VAL A 410 24.39 -4.32 -18.48
CA VAL A 410 25.36 -3.31 -18.03
C VAL A 410 26.79 -3.63 -18.48
N LYS A 411 27.14 -4.90 -18.64
CA LYS A 411 28.48 -5.33 -19.10
C LYS A 411 28.83 -4.93 -20.52
N GLN A 412 27.85 -4.54 -21.34
CA GLN A 412 28.03 -4.25 -22.77
C GLN A 412 27.69 -2.80 -23.14
N VAL A 413 27.57 -1.89 -22.15
CA VAL A 413 27.10 -0.52 -22.39
C VAL A 413 28.17 0.41 -22.93
N THR A 414 27.74 1.34 -23.76
CA THR A 414 28.56 2.46 -24.23
C THR A 414 28.79 3.50 -23.14
N TYR A 415 29.82 4.34 -23.32
CA TYR A 415 30.08 5.44 -22.35
C TYR A 415 28.89 6.36 -22.16
N ALA A 416 28.15 6.69 -23.23
CA ALA A 416 26.95 7.55 -23.14
C ALA A 416 25.80 6.92 -22.34
N GLU A 417 25.69 5.60 -22.32
CA GLU A 417 24.64 4.89 -21.56
C GLU A 417 24.95 4.81 -20.07
N ARG A 418 26.22 4.85 -19.68
CA ARG A 418 26.66 4.76 -18.26
C ARG A 418 26.03 5.84 -17.39
N SER A 419 26.04 7.10 -17.83
CA SER A 419 25.44 8.22 -17.09
C SER A 419 23.95 8.00 -16.89
N ARG A 420 23.24 7.54 -17.92
CA ARG A 420 21.80 7.28 -17.85
C ARG A 420 21.45 6.15 -16.89
N ILE A 421 22.28 5.10 -16.85
CA ILE A 421 22.12 4.02 -15.89
C ILE A 421 22.35 4.54 -14.48
N SER A 422 23.44 5.28 -14.26
CA SER A 422 23.75 5.89 -12.95
C SER A 422 22.59 6.73 -12.44
N GLU A 423 22.04 7.63 -13.26
CA GLU A 423 20.87 8.43 -12.90
C GLU A 423 19.64 7.56 -12.57
N THR A 424 19.41 6.49 -13.32
CA THR A 424 18.31 5.55 -13.12
C THR A 424 18.45 4.85 -11.77
N LEU A 425 19.64 4.35 -11.45
CA LEU A 425 19.91 3.69 -10.15
C LEU A 425 19.69 4.63 -8.97
N HIS A 426 20.16 5.87 -9.05
CA HIS A 426 19.91 6.86 -7.99
C HIS A 426 18.41 7.16 -7.80
N LYS A 427 17.64 7.21 -8.89
CA LYS A 427 16.19 7.40 -8.80
C LYS A 427 15.49 6.21 -8.17
N ILE A 428 15.91 4.98 -8.50
CA ILE A 428 15.42 3.76 -7.87
C ILE A 428 15.76 3.75 -6.38
N TRP A 429 17.01 4.10 -6.01
CA TRP A 429 17.43 4.15 -4.62
C TRP A 429 16.62 5.15 -3.79
N LYS A 430 16.29 6.31 -4.34
CA LYS A 430 15.40 7.28 -3.69
C LYS A 430 14.00 6.74 -3.43
N ARG A 431 13.55 5.73 -4.18
CA ARG A 431 12.26 5.05 -4.00
C ARG A 431 12.35 3.83 -3.10
N TYR A 432 13.54 3.47 -2.66
CA TYR A 432 13.72 2.30 -1.83
C TYR A 432 13.17 2.55 -0.42
N PHE A 433 12.12 1.78 -0.10
CA PHE A 433 11.54 1.72 1.22
C PHE A 433 11.77 0.32 1.79
N HIS A 434 12.60 0.25 2.80
CA HIS A 434 13.04 -1.01 3.34
C HIS A 434 11.99 -1.66 4.27
N LEU A 435 11.72 -2.93 4.05
CA LEU A 435 10.80 -3.76 4.84
C LEU A 435 11.47 -4.99 5.44
N ASN A 436 12.69 -4.87 5.99
CA ASN A 436 13.48 -6.03 6.43
C ASN A 436 13.76 -7.02 5.28
N ASP A 437 13.98 -6.49 4.09
CA ASP A 437 14.27 -7.29 2.89
C ASP A 437 15.51 -8.15 3.11
N THR A 438 15.49 -9.37 2.57
CA THR A 438 16.65 -10.29 2.61
C THR A 438 17.67 -9.97 1.52
N LEU A 439 17.24 -9.29 0.46
CA LEU A 439 18.13 -8.85 -0.62
C LEU A 439 18.87 -7.59 -0.21
N ASP A 440 20.18 -7.61 -0.23
CA ASP A 440 21.02 -6.43 -0.12
C ASP A 440 21.06 -5.66 -1.44
N LEU A 441 20.04 -4.83 -1.66
CA LEU A 441 19.94 -4.02 -2.87
C LEU A 441 21.09 -3.02 -3.01
N ALA A 442 21.60 -2.50 -1.89
CA ALA A 442 22.73 -1.57 -1.91
C ALA A 442 23.99 -2.25 -2.45
N PHE A 443 24.26 -3.48 -1.99
CA PHE A 443 25.38 -4.29 -2.49
C PHE A 443 25.25 -4.57 -3.98
N GLU A 444 24.07 -4.97 -4.44
CA GLU A 444 23.81 -5.23 -5.84
C GLU A 444 24.00 -3.98 -6.73
N MET A 445 23.52 -2.83 -6.27
CA MET A 445 23.71 -1.55 -6.98
C MET A 445 25.17 -1.10 -6.96
N ALA A 446 25.90 -1.32 -5.85
CA ALA A 446 27.32 -1.05 -5.76
C ALA A 446 28.13 -1.83 -6.80
N GLY A 447 27.80 -3.11 -6.99
CA GLY A 447 28.41 -3.95 -8.03
C GLY A 447 28.16 -3.40 -9.44
N ILE A 448 26.94 -2.92 -9.71
CA ILE A 448 26.63 -2.28 -11.00
C ILE A 448 27.44 -0.98 -11.19
N PHE A 449 27.53 -0.12 -10.18
CA PHE A 449 28.34 1.09 -10.25
C PHE A 449 29.82 0.78 -10.48
N TYR A 450 30.34 -0.28 -9.86
CA TYR A 450 31.71 -0.77 -10.09
C TYR A 450 31.92 -1.18 -11.54
N ASP A 451 31.02 -1.99 -12.11
CA ASP A 451 31.08 -2.44 -13.50
C ASP A 451 31.00 -1.27 -14.51
N LEU A 452 30.30 -0.21 -14.14
CA LEU A 452 30.21 1.05 -14.92
C LEU A 452 31.47 1.93 -14.79
N GLY A 453 32.36 1.65 -13.85
CA GLY A 453 33.54 2.48 -13.56
C GLY A 453 33.24 3.71 -12.67
N TYR A 454 32.08 3.76 -12.03
CA TYR A 454 31.70 4.81 -11.07
C TYR A 454 32.06 4.39 -9.64
N TYR A 455 33.35 4.32 -9.35
CA TYR A 455 33.89 3.75 -8.12
C TYR A 455 33.50 4.55 -6.87
N ASP A 456 33.37 5.88 -6.92
CA ASP A 456 32.91 6.70 -5.80
C ASP A 456 31.44 6.38 -5.45
N HIS A 457 30.59 6.16 -6.46
CA HIS A 457 29.20 5.72 -6.25
C HIS A 457 29.17 4.30 -5.68
N ALA A 458 30.04 3.40 -6.18
CA ALA A 458 30.14 2.03 -5.64
C ALA A 458 30.51 2.06 -4.15
N LEU A 459 31.50 2.88 -3.75
CA LEU A 459 31.87 3.07 -2.34
C LEU A 459 30.71 3.55 -1.47
N LEU A 460 29.95 4.54 -1.95
CA LEU A 460 28.77 5.04 -1.25
C LEU A 460 27.77 3.91 -0.99
N PHE A 461 27.48 3.11 -2.01
CA PHE A 461 26.50 2.02 -1.93
C PHE A 461 27.00 0.82 -1.13
N PHE A 462 28.29 0.47 -1.17
CA PHE A 462 28.86 -0.50 -0.22
C PHE A 462 28.76 0.00 1.22
N GLY A 463 28.93 1.31 1.47
CA GLY A 463 28.69 1.91 2.78
C GLY A 463 27.22 1.78 3.25
N HIS A 464 26.25 1.94 2.36
CA HIS A 464 24.83 1.70 2.66
C HIS A 464 24.56 0.21 2.99
N SER A 465 25.20 -0.71 2.23
CA SER A 465 25.15 -2.14 2.47
C SER A 465 25.68 -2.50 3.87
N GLU A 466 26.90 -2.07 4.21
CA GLU A 466 27.51 -2.36 5.51
C GLU A 466 26.75 -1.74 6.69
N LYS A 467 26.22 -0.55 6.54
CA LYS A 467 25.40 0.09 7.58
C LYS A 467 24.17 -0.76 7.94
N ARG A 468 23.60 -1.48 6.96
CA ARG A 468 22.36 -2.20 7.14
C ARG A 468 22.52 -3.68 7.43
N PHE A 469 23.38 -4.36 6.69
CA PHE A 469 23.57 -5.80 6.75
C PHE A 469 24.84 -6.19 7.55
N GLY A 470 25.64 -5.20 7.95
CA GLY A 470 26.94 -5.44 8.55
C GLY A 470 28.04 -5.64 7.50
N ALA A 471 29.28 -5.53 7.95
CA ALA A 471 30.42 -5.80 7.10
C ALA A 471 30.55 -7.30 6.82
N SER A 472 30.88 -7.65 5.58
CA SER A 472 31.19 -9.01 5.14
C SER A 472 32.53 -9.04 4.41
N GLU A 473 33.11 -10.22 4.25
CA GLU A 473 34.33 -10.39 3.43
C GLU A 473 34.13 -9.81 2.03
N ASP A 474 32.97 -10.07 1.40
CA ASP A 474 32.68 -9.59 0.06
C ASP A 474 32.50 -8.06 0.00
N SER A 475 31.80 -7.44 0.98
CA SER A 475 31.65 -5.98 1.01
C SER A 475 32.99 -5.28 1.23
N ARG A 476 33.82 -5.79 2.15
CA ARG A 476 35.16 -5.27 2.44
C ARG A 476 36.09 -5.39 1.23
N TYR A 477 36.08 -6.54 0.56
CA TYR A 477 36.91 -6.77 -0.64
C TYR A 477 36.53 -5.85 -1.79
N ASN A 478 35.23 -5.73 -2.08
CA ASN A 478 34.73 -4.86 -3.15
C ASN A 478 34.98 -3.38 -2.84
N THR A 479 34.86 -2.98 -1.57
CA THR A 479 35.27 -1.63 -1.11
C THR A 479 36.76 -1.40 -1.35
N ALA A 480 37.61 -2.37 -1.03
CA ALA A 480 39.05 -2.28 -1.27
C ALA A 480 39.38 -2.14 -2.77
N LEU A 481 38.69 -2.90 -3.63
CA LEU A 481 38.84 -2.78 -5.08
C LEU A 481 38.44 -1.38 -5.59
N CYS A 482 37.38 -0.77 -5.05
CA CYS A 482 36.99 0.60 -5.39
C CYS A 482 38.08 1.62 -4.97
N LEU A 483 38.59 1.50 -3.75
CA LEU A 483 39.68 2.36 -3.25
C LEU A 483 40.95 2.24 -4.10
N TYR A 484 41.29 1.02 -4.52
CA TYR A 484 42.42 0.77 -5.43
C TYR A 484 42.22 1.47 -6.78
N GLN A 485 41.05 1.38 -7.37
CA GLN A 485 40.73 2.03 -8.64
C GLN A 485 40.77 3.56 -8.54
N LEU A 486 40.40 4.11 -7.38
CA LEU A 486 40.39 5.55 -7.08
C LEU A 486 41.75 6.09 -6.65
N ARG A 487 42.79 5.24 -6.49
CA ARG A 487 44.10 5.61 -5.96
C ARG A 487 44.05 6.24 -4.57
N ARG A 488 43.11 5.75 -3.72
CA ARG A 488 42.97 6.16 -2.31
C ARG A 488 43.80 5.21 -1.43
N ASP A 489 45.09 5.20 -1.63
CA ASP A 489 46.03 4.17 -1.11
C ASP A 489 46.05 4.14 0.43
N GLU A 490 46.02 5.28 1.12
CA GLU A 490 46.00 5.30 2.58
C GLU A 490 44.74 4.66 3.19
N GLU A 491 43.61 4.84 2.55
CA GLU A 491 42.34 4.25 3.00
C GLU A 491 42.30 2.78 2.67
N LEU A 492 42.81 2.40 1.51
CA LEU A 492 42.95 1.01 1.11
C LEU A 492 43.79 0.21 2.09
N ILE A 493 44.98 0.71 2.45
CA ILE A 493 45.87 0.05 3.41
C ILE A 493 45.19 -0.11 4.76
N ARG A 494 44.55 0.94 5.27
CA ARG A 494 43.81 0.87 6.53
C ARG A 494 42.68 -0.15 6.48
N LEU A 495 41.93 -0.20 5.38
CA LEU A 495 40.84 -1.16 5.19
C LEU A 495 41.37 -2.59 5.15
N ILE A 496 42.44 -2.83 4.41
CA ILE A 496 43.09 -4.17 4.33
C ILE A 496 43.51 -4.64 5.73
N ASP A 497 44.24 -3.79 6.48
CA ASP A 497 44.75 -4.13 7.79
C ASP A 497 43.63 -4.43 8.79
N THR A 498 42.57 -3.59 8.82
CA THR A 498 41.44 -3.82 9.70
C THR A 498 40.67 -5.08 9.30
N THR A 499 40.48 -5.31 8.00
CA THR A 499 39.77 -6.49 7.51
C THR A 499 40.52 -7.78 7.83
N LEU A 500 41.86 -7.82 7.72
CA LEU A 500 42.66 -8.99 8.06
C LEU A 500 42.74 -9.26 9.58
N ILE A 501 42.46 -8.27 10.43
CA ILE A 501 42.27 -8.47 11.86
C ILE A 501 40.92 -9.16 12.13
N GLU A 502 39.84 -8.71 11.46
CA GLU A 502 38.49 -9.25 11.60
C GLU A 502 38.37 -10.66 10.95
N TYR A 503 39.02 -10.84 9.79
CA TYR A 503 38.98 -12.04 8.95
C TYR A 503 40.42 -12.55 8.67
N PRO A 504 41.08 -13.21 9.62
CA PRO A 504 42.53 -13.55 9.52
C PRO A 504 42.90 -14.49 8.37
N HIS A 505 41.96 -15.20 7.76
CA HIS A 505 42.17 -16.16 6.69
C HIS A 505 41.58 -15.73 5.35
N PHE A 506 41.33 -14.42 5.17
CA PHE A 506 40.72 -13.90 3.95
C PHE A 506 41.73 -13.77 2.80
N VAL A 507 41.94 -14.88 2.06
CA VAL A 507 42.95 -15.03 1.02
C VAL A 507 42.92 -13.91 -0.02
N ARG A 508 41.73 -13.53 -0.54
CA ARG A 508 41.63 -12.47 -1.54
C ARG A 508 42.16 -11.12 -1.04
N MET A 509 41.95 -10.80 0.22
CA MET A 509 42.46 -9.56 0.84
C MET A 509 43.99 -9.64 1.09
N GLU A 510 44.52 -10.80 1.44
CA GLU A 510 45.97 -11.03 1.56
C GLU A 510 46.66 -10.88 0.19
N GLU A 511 46.05 -11.37 -0.87
CA GLU A 511 46.58 -11.22 -2.24
C GLU A 511 46.57 -9.75 -2.67
N LEU A 512 45.51 -9.01 -2.37
CA LEU A 512 45.44 -7.57 -2.65
C LEU A 512 46.54 -6.79 -1.91
N LYS A 513 46.83 -7.14 -0.67
CA LYS A 513 47.95 -6.56 0.11
C LYS A 513 49.32 -6.76 -0.53
N LYS A 514 49.52 -7.84 -1.29
CA LYS A 514 50.79 -8.17 -1.97
C LYS A 514 51.00 -7.38 -3.28
N LEU A 515 50.01 -6.68 -3.77
CA LEU A 515 50.11 -5.94 -5.05
C LEU A 515 50.90 -4.62 -4.94
N GLU A 516 51.86 -4.51 -4.02
CA GLU A 516 52.73 -3.33 -3.82
C GLU A 516 51.98 -2.01 -4.05
N LEU A 517 51.27 -1.58 -3.02
CA LEU A 517 50.49 -0.32 -3.00
C LEU A 517 51.40 0.86 -2.66
#